data_c2a5576c75094227f1472f77b4b486ac
#
_entry.id   c2a5576c75094227f1472f77b4b486ac
#
_cell.length_a   1.000
_cell.length_b   1.000
_cell.length_c   1.000
_cell.angle_alpha   90.00
_cell.angle_beta   90.00
_cell.angle_gamma   90.00
#
_symmetry.space_group_name_H-M   'P 1'
#
loop_
_entity.id
_entity.type
_entity.pdbx_description
1 polymer ?
#
loop_
_entity_poly.entity_id
_entity_poly.type
_entity_poly.pdbx_seq_one_letter_code
_entity_poly.pdbx_strand_id
1 'polypeptide(L)'
;MKIDTDTNKPAADTLSSRESEGTQESLDIKYMKEAIKLARKAGKHMEVPIGCVIVHEGKIIGRGYNRRNTDKTTLGHAEITAIKKASKVIGDWRLEDCTIYITLEPCQMCAGAIVQARIPRVVIGSMNPKAGCGGSILNILEMPQFNHVCQVTRGVLDSECSSLLSTFFKNLRESKKTQTRAD
;
A
#
# COMPACT_ATOMS: atom_id res chain seq x y z
N MET A 1 -12.16 -60.73 15.97
CA MET A 1 -11.03 -60.43 15.13
C MET A 1 -11.56 -59.67 13.89
N LYS A 2 -11.60 -58.36 13.96
CA LYS A 2 -11.97 -57.49 12.84
C LYS A 2 -10.87 -56.45 12.72
N ILE A 3 -10.29 -56.38 11.54
CA ILE A 3 -9.17 -55.52 11.18
C ILE A 3 -9.80 -54.26 10.58
N ASP A 4 -9.65 -53.14 11.25
CA ASP A 4 -9.97 -51.83 10.72
C ASP A 4 -8.81 -51.37 9.82
N THR A 5 -9.10 -51.21 8.53
CA THR A 5 -8.21 -50.56 7.60
C THR A 5 -8.67 -49.15 7.41
N ASP A 6 -8.02 -48.23 8.13
CA ASP A 6 -8.13 -46.80 7.91
C ASP A 6 -7.17 -46.42 6.76
N THR A 7 -7.73 -46.04 5.64
CA THR A 7 -6.96 -45.54 4.50
C THR A 7 -7.27 -44.08 4.26
N ASN A 8 -6.40 -43.25 4.82
CA ASN A 8 -5.72 -42.15 4.20
C ASN A 8 -6.49 -41.33 3.13
N LYS A 9 -7.00 -40.19 3.57
CA LYS A 9 -7.26 -39.05 2.69
C LYS A 9 -6.39 -37.91 3.20
N PRO A 10 -5.38 -37.49 2.45
CA PRO A 10 -5.29 -36.07 2.07
C PRO A 10 -4.47 -35.87 0.81
N ALA A 11 -4.80 -34.97 -0.05
CA ALA A 11 -3.86 -34.30 -0.98
C ALA A 11 -4.52 -33.24 -1.88
N ALA A 12 -5.85 -33.07 -1.83
CA ALA A 12 -6.53 -32.13 -2.72
C ALA A 12 -6.53 -30.66 -2.25
N ASP A 13 -6.55 -30.43 -0.92
CA ASP A 13 -6.68 -29.06 -0.38
C ASP A 13 -5.39 -28.24 -0.43
N THR A 14 -4.22 -28.88 -0.48
CA THR A 14 -2.92 -28.18 -0.48
C THR A 14 -2.50 -27.66 -1.86
N LEU A 15 -2.98 -28.25 -2.94
CA LEU A 15 -2.70 -27.78 -4.31
C LEU A 15 -3.55 -26.56 -4.68
N SER A 16 -4.83 -26.57 -4.33
CA SER A 16 -5.74 -25.44 -4.59
C SER A 16 -5.32 -24.16 -3.85
N SER A 17 -4.84 -24.27 -2.61
CA SER A 17 -4.33 -23.12 -1.85
C SER A 17 -3.05 -22.54 -2.44
N ARG A 18 -2.11 -23.37 -2.91
CA ARG A 18 -0.87 -22.92 -3.53
C ARG A 18 -1.07 -22.24 -4.90
N GLU A 19 -2.00 -22.72 -5.71
CA GLU A 19 -2.34 -22.08 -6.98
C GLU A 19 -3.03 -20.72 -6.78
N SER A 20 -3.90 -20.58 -5.77
CA SER A 20 -4.55 -19.32 -5.43
C SER A 20 -3.56 -18.30 -4.82
N GLU A 21 -2.59 -18.74 -4.02
CA GLU A 21 -1.53 -17.90 -3.46
C GLU A 21 -0.60 -17.36 -4.56
N GLY A 22 -0.16 -18.18 -5.50
CA GLY A 22 0.65 -17.73 -6.64
C GLY A 22 -0.08 -16.72 -7.52
N THR A 23 -1.39 -16.85 -7.69
CA THR A 23 -2.22 -15.92 -8.44
C THR A 23 -2.38 -14.58 -7.70
N GLN A 24 -2.56 -14.61 -6.37
CA GLN A 24 -2.71 -13.39 -5.55
C GLN A 24 -1.40 -12.62 -5.47
N GLU A 25 -0.27 -13.28 -5.26
CA GLU A 25 1.05 -12.64 -5.27
C GLU A 25 1.34 -11.96 -6.62
N SER A 26 1.01 -12.63 -7.73
CA SER A 26 1.15 -12.07 -9.08
C SER A 26 0.32 -10.80 -9.26
N LEU A 27 -0.91 -10.77 -8.74
CA LEU A 27 -1.77 -9.60 -8.76
C LEU A 27 -1.22 -8.47 -7.88
N ASP A 28 -0.70 -8.79 -6.70
CA ASP A 28 -0.10 -7.82 -5.79
C ASP A 28 1.12 -7.15 -6.43
N ILE A 29 1.99 -7.93 -7.06
CA ILE A 29 3.13 -7.41 -7.82
C ILE A 29 2.66 -6.51 -8.97
N LYS A 30 1.63 -6.92 -9.72
CA LYS A 30 1.07 -6.14 -10.82
C LYS A 30 0.60 -4.76 -10.36
N TYR A 31 -0.21 -4.69 -9.31
CA TYR A 31 -0.78 -3.42 -8.85
C TYR A 31 0.23 -2.58 -8.06
N MET A 32 1.18 -3.20 -7.36
CA MET A 32 2.29 -2.48 -6.74
C MET A 32 3.17 -1.79 -7.79
N LYS A 33 3.42 -2.42 -8.95
CA LYS A 33 4.12 -1.77 -10.07
C LYS A 33 3.38 -0.51 -10.57
N GLU A 34 2.05 -0.52 -10.58
CA GLU A 34 1.27 0.68 -10.92
C GLU A 34 1.42 1.79 -9.87
N ALA A 35 1.42 1.44 -8.57
CA ALA A 35 1.70 2.38 -7.50
C ALA A 35 3.13 2.96 -7.60
N ILE A 36 4.13 2.14 -7.94
CA ILE A 36 5.52 2.55 -8.17
C ILE A 36 5.63 3.56 -9.34
N LYS A 37 4.87 3.39 -10.42
CA LYS A 37 4.83 4.38 -11.52
C LYS A 37 4.35 5.75 -11.01
N LEU A 38 3.36 5.76 -10.12
CA LEU A 38 2.85 6.99 -9.50
C LEU A 38 3.86 7.60 -8.51
N ALA A 39 4.58 6.77 -7.75
CA ALA A 39 5.67 7.23 -6.90
C ALA A 39 6.78 7.92 -7.72
N ARG A 40 7.19 7.33 -8.84
CA ARG A 40 8.14 7.96 -9.76
C ARG A 40 7.62 9.28 -10.33
N LYS A 41 6.31 9.37 -10.60
CA LYS A 41 5.69 10.63 -11.01
C LYS A 41 5.81 11.70 -9.92
N ALA A 42 5.54 11.38 -8.65
CA ALA A 42 5.74 12.29 -7.54
C ALA A 42 7.19 12.81 -7.49
N GLY A 43 8.18 11.91 -7.59
CA GLY A 43 9.61 12.28 -7.59
C GLY A 43 9.98 13.26 -8.71
N LYS A 44 9.40 13.14 -9.91
CA LYS A 44 9.60 14.10 -11.02
C LYS A 44 9.08 15.51 -10.71
N HIS A 45 8.14 15.63 -9.80
CA HIS A 45 7.60 16.91 -9.30
C HIS A 45 8.25 17.37 -7.99
N MET A 46 9.42 16.81 -7.64
CA MET A 46 10.14 17.12 -6.37
C MET A 46 9.29 16.83 -5.13
N GLU A 47 8.35 15.93 -5.22
CA GLU A 47 7.59 15.38 -4.11
C GLU A 47 8.21 14.06 -3.62
N VAL A 48 8.04 13.75 -2.34
CA VAL A 48 8.46 12.44 -1.81
C VAL A 48 7.80 11.34 -2.65
N PRO A 49 8.57 10.37 -3.21
CA PRO A 49 8.08 9.42 -4.19
C PRO A 49 7.22 8.34 -3.53
N ILE A 50 5.98 8.69 -3.26
CA ILE A 50 4.94 7.80 -2.74
C ILE A 50 3.80 7.74 -3.75
N GLY A 51 3.37 6.53 -4.06
CA GLY A 51 2.26 6.24 -4.96
C GLY A 51 1.28 5.26 -4.35
N CYS A 52 0.02 5.39 -4.77
CA CYS A 52 -1.08 4.58 -4.28
C CYS A 52 -2.08 4.28 -5.38
N VAL A 53 -2.57 3.04 -5.44
CA VAL A 53 -3.71 2.65 -6.26
C VAL A 53 -4.74 1.91 -5.43
N ILE A 54 -6.02 2.06 -5.79
CA ILE A 54 -7.14 1.30 -5.23
C ILE A 54 -7.76 0.49 -6.35
N VAL A 55 -7.95 -0.80 -6.07
CA VAL A 55 -8.46 -1.80 -7.01
C VAL A 55 -9.80 -2.32 -6.51
N HIS A 56 -10.76 -2.40 -7.41
CA HIS A 56 -12.07 -3.01 -7.23
C HIS A 56 -12.35 -3.91 -8.44
N GLU A 57 -12.76 -5.15 -8.23
CA GLU A 57 -13.04 -6.12 -9.30
C GLU A 57 -11.95 -6.20 -10.39
N GLY A 58 -10.68 -6.25 -9.97
CA GLY A 58 -9.55 -6.32 -10.89
C GLY A 58 -9.25 -5.03 -11.67
N LYS A 59 -9.98 -3.93 -11.44
CA LYS A 59 -9.79 -2.64 -12.10
C LYS A 59 -9.26 -1.59 -11.12
N ILE A 60 -8.31 -0.76 -11.55
CA ILE A 60 -7.84 0.37 -10.75
C ILE A 60 -8.84 1.51 -10.88
N ILE A 61 -9.54 1.83 -9.78
CA ILE A 61 -10.55 2.89 -9.68
C ILE A 61 -10.05 4.15 -8.99
N GLY A 62 -8.95 4.06 -8.22
CA GLY A 62 -8.31 5.19 -7.55
C GLY A 62 -6.81 5.22 -7.83
N ARG A 63 -6.26 6.39 -8.18
CA ARG A 63 -4.82 6.63 -8.36
C ARG A 63 -4.42 7.90 -7.63
N GLY A 64 -3.41 7.80 -6.78
CA GLY A 64 -2.83 8.92 -6.06
C GLY A 64 -1.30 8.89 -6.06
N TYR A 65 -0.70 10.05 -5.96
CA TYR A 65 0.72 10.22 -5.68
C TYR A 65 0.90 11.44 -4.78
N ASN A 66 1.98 11.48 -4.02
CA ASN A 66 2.22 12.57 -3.08
C ASN A 66 2.33 13.92 -3.80
N ARG A 67 1.63 14.93 -3.26
CA ARG A 67 1.55 16.30 -3.76
C ARG A 67 1.54 17.33 -2.63
N ARG A 68 2.06 16.95 -1.47
CA ARG A 68 1.97 17.77 -0.25
C ARG A 68 2.53 19.18 -0.44
N ASN A 69 3.69 19.29 -1.10
CA ASN A 69 4.34 20.58 -1.36
C ASN A 69 3.66 21.33 -2.51
N THR A 70 3.26 20.60 -3.56
CA THR A 70 2.57 21.17 -4.74
C THR A 70 1.22 21.75 -4.35
N ASP A 71 0.41 21.01 -3.61
CA ASP A 71 -0.93 21.40 -3.21
C ASP A 71 -0.95 22.24 -1.90
N LYS A 72 0.21 22.42 -1.26
CA LYS A 72 0.42 23.18 -0.01
C LYS A 72 -0.56 22.75 1.10
N THR A 73 -0.79 21.44 1.23
CA THR A 73 -1.70 20.86 2.22
C THR A 73 -1.18 19.55 2.77
N THR A 74 -1.40 19.30 4.06
CA THR A 74 -1.11 18.00 4.69
C THR A 74 -1.94 16.86 4.11
N LEU A 75 -3.10 17.15 3.49
CA LEU A 75 -3.97 16.17 2.86
C LEU A 75 -3.49 15.70 1.48
N GLY A 76 -2.43 16.29 0.94
CA GLY A 76 -1.85 15.95 -0.37
C GLY A 76 -1.12 14.61 -0.42
N HIS A 77 -1.51 13.63 0.38
CA HIS A 77 -0.93 12.29 0.38
C HIS A 77 -1.55 11.41 -0.72
N ALA A 78 -0.77 10.45 -1.18
CA ALA A 78 -1.14 9.52 -2.25
C ALA A 78 -2.42 8.76 -1.92
N GLU A 79 -2.52 8.26 -0.70
CA GLU A 79 -3.63 7.46 -0.19
C GLU A 79 -4.93 8.27 -0.15
N ILE A 80 -4.88 9.46 0.41
CA ILE A 80 -6.05 10.37 0.50
C ILE A 80 -6.58 10.70 -0.90
N THR A 81 -5.66 10.97 -1.84
CA THR A 81 -6.02 11.24 -3.24
C THR A 81 -6.66 10.02 -3.91
N ALA A 82 -6.12 8.82 -3.66
CA ALA A 82 -6.65 7.58 -4.23
C ALA A 82 -8.03 7.25 -3.66
N ILE A 83 -8.22 7.36 -2.33
CA ILE A 83 -9.51 7.15 -1.64
C ILE A 83 -10.57 8.09 -2.21
N LYS A 84 -10.31 9.39 -2.29
CA LYS A 84 -11.25 10.37 -2.86
C LYS A 84 -11.70 10.01 -4.28
N LYS A 85 -10.80 9.50 -5.11
CA LYS A 85 -11.14 9.10 -6.48
C LYS A 85 -11.91 7.79 -6.52
N ALA A 86 -11.53 6.81 -5.72
CA ALA A 86 -12.24 5.54 -5.63
C ALA A 86 -13.67 5.73 -5.13
N SER A 87 -13.88 6.52 -4.07
CA SER A 87 -15.20 6.86 -3.54
C SER A 87 -16.09 7.53 -4.59
N LYS A 88 -15.50 8.37 -5.45
CA LYS A 88 -16.23 9.01 -6.55
C LYS A 88 -16.70 8.02 -7.61
N VAL A 89 -15.90 6.96 -7.88
CA VAL A 89 -16.24 5.92 -8.86
C VAL A 89 -17.30 4.97 -8.29
N ILE A 90 -17.15 4.58 -7.03
CA ILE A 90 -18.12 3.71 -6.32
C ILE A 90 -19.43 4.45 -6.03
N GLY A 91 -19.39 5.77 -5.82
CA GLY A 91 -20.54 6.57 -5.40
C GLY A 91 -20.84 6.48 -3.91
N ASP A 92 -19.94 5.91 -3.11
CA ASP A 92 -20.04 5.80 -1.65
C ASP A 92 -18.66 6.10 -1.00
N TRP A 93 -18.67 6.46 0.26
CA TRP A 93 -17.46 6.60 1.08
C TRP A 93 -16.90 5.24 1.51
N ARG A 94 -17.71 4.18 1.55
CA ARG A 94 -17.29 2.82 1.84
C ARG A 94 -16.66 2.17 0.62
N LEU A 95 -15.50 1.55 0.82
CA LEU A 95 -14.72 0.85 -0.19
C LEU A 95 -14.52 -0.62 0.23
N GLU A 96 -15.61 -1.28 0.63
CA GLU A 96 -15.65 -2.59 1.31
C GLU A 96 -15.14 -3.75 0.42
N ASP A 97 -15.22 -3.60 -0.91
CA ASP A 97 -14.75 -4.61 -1.86
C ASP A 97 -13.43 -4.20 -2.55
N CYS A 98 -12.70 -3.26 -1.95
CA CYS A 98 -11.49 -2.71 -2.53
C CYS A 98 -10.21 -3.23 -1.87
N THR A 99 -9.15 -3.29 -2.65
CA THR A 99 -7.77 -3.45 -2.15
C THR A 99 -6.97 -2.18 -2.44
N ILE A 100 -6.24 -1.67 -1.45
CA ILE A 100 -5.33 -0.54 -1.60
C ILE A 100 -3.88 -1.01 -1.63
N TYR A 101 -3.11 -0.49 -2.59
CA TYR A 101 -1.67 -0.75 -2.77
C TYR A 101 -0.91 0.54 -2.57
N ILE A 102 0.08 0.54 -1.68
CA ILE A 102 0.82 1.73 -1.25
C ILE A 102 2.31 1.42 -1.26
N THR A 103 3.12 2.25 -1.91
CA THR A 103 4.58 2.03 -2.01
C THR A 103 5.32 2.24 -0.69
N LEU A 104 4.75 2.99 0.26
CA LEU A 104 5.30 3.22 1.59
C LEU A 104 4.20 3.04 2.63
N GLU A 105 4.53 2.42 3.76
CA GLU A 105 3.63 2.26 4.90
C GLU A 105 2.93 3.58 5.25
N PRO A 106 1.58 3.55 5.41
CA PRO A 106 0.81 4.76 5.64
C PRO A 106 1.08 5.38 7.02
N CYS A 107 1.08 6.70 7.06
CA CYS A 107 1.12 7.45 8.33
C CYS A 107 -0.22 7.37 9.06
N GLN A 108 -0.31 7.90 10.29
CA GLN A 108 -1.50 7.86 11.14
C GLN A 108 -2.75 8.45 10.46
N MET A 109 -2.61 9.54 9.71
CA MET A 109 -3.72 10.16 8.98
C MET A 109 -4.25 9.21 7.89
N CYS A 110 -3.36 8.63 7.09
CA CYS A 110 -3.72 7.76 5.98
C CYS A 110 -4.24 6.40 6.46
N ALA A 111 -3.61 5.81 7.49
CA ALA A 111 -4.09 4.59 8.11
C ALA A 111 -5.49 4.77 8.69
N GLY A 112 -5.75 5.88 9.40
CA GLY A 112 -7.08 6.25 9.87
C GLY A 112 -8.09 6.41 8.73
N ALA A 113 -7.71 7.05 7.62
CA ALA A 113 -8.57 7.21 6.45
C ALA A 113 -8.91 5.86 5.78
N ILE A 114 -7.96 4.92 5.71
CA ILE A 114 -8.16 3.57 5.19
C ILE A 114 -9.19 2.81 6.03
N VAL A 115 -9.04 2.84 7.36
CA VAL A 115 -9.98 2.22 8.31
C VAL A 115 -11.37 2.86 8.19
N GLN A 116 -11.45 4.18 8.13
CA GLN A 116 -12.72 4.88 7.95
C GLN A 116 -13.41 4.57 6.62
N ALA A 117 -12.64 4.44 5.54
CA ALA A 117 -13.15 4.05 4.24
C ALA A 117 -13.57 2.57 4.14
N ARG A 118 -13.40 1.77 5.21
CA ARG A 118 -13.76 0.34 5.25
C ARG A 118 -13.03 -0.51 4.20
N ILE A 119 -11.80 -0.15 3.85
CA ILE A 119 -10.99 -0.94 2.91
C ILE A 119 -10.52 -2.22 3.60
N PRO A 120 -10.93 -3.42 3.13
CA PRO A 120 -10.65 -4.67 3.84
C PRO A 120 -9.21 -5.14 3.68
N ARG A 121 -8.53 -4.78 2.57
CA ARG A 121 -7.20 -5.27 2.27
C ARG A 121 -6.22 -4.15 1.92
N VAL A 122 -5.06 -4.15 2.59
CA VAL A 122 -3.97 -3.18 2.42
C VAL A 122 -2.70 -3.92 2.04
N VAL A 123 -2.08 -3.53 0.92
CA VAL A 123 -0.81 -4.07 0.44
C VAL A 123 0.25 -2.96 0.49
N ILE A 124 1.29 -3.19 1.28
CA ILE A 124 2.36 -2.23 1.55
C ILE A 124 3.64 -2.69 0.85
N GLY A 125 4.30 -1.78 0.15
CA GLY A 125 5.63 -1.99 -0.40
C GLY A 125 6.70 -1.94 0.68
N SER A 126 7.17 -0.78 1.04
CA SER A 126 8.22 -0.59 2.04
C SER A 126 7.66 -0.09 3.37
N MET A 127 8.29 -0.51 4.47
CA MET A 127 7.93 -0.06 5.81
C MET A 127 8.51 1.33 6.11
N ASN A 128 7.89 2.06 7.05
CA ASN A 128 8.27 3.42 7.44
C ASN A 128 8.58 3.51 8.94
N PRO A 129 9.82 3.24 9.37
CA PRO A 129 10.19 3.23 10.79
C PRO A 129 9.99 4.56 11.53
N LYS A 130 9.81 5.67 10.79
CA LYS A 130 9.72 7.02 11.38
C LYS A 130 8.30 7.51 11.60
N ALA A 131 7.33 7.03 10.81
CA ALA A 131 5.96 7.55 10.84
C ALA A 131 4.92 6.51 10.43
N GLY A 132 5.31 5.24 10.27
CA GLY A 132 4.43 4.18 9.80
C GLY A 132 3.43 3.73 10.86
N CYS A 133 2.19 3.58 10.45
CA CYS A 133 1.08 3.17 11.30
C CYS A 133 0.36 1.91 10.78
N GLY A 134 1.08 1.09 10.03
CA GLY A 134 0.68 -0.25 9.61
C GLY A 134 1.58 -1.34 10.20
N GLY A 135 2.22 -1.09 11.36
CA GLY A 135 3.03 -2.04 12.10
C GLY A 135 4.40 -1.53 12.57
N SER A 136 4.92 -0.39 12.03
CA SER A 136 6.25 0.13 12.43
C SER A 136 6.22 0.84 13.79
N ILE A 137 5.44 1.91 13.94
CA ILE A 137 5.31 2.67 15.20
C ILE A 137 4.02 2.29 15.91
N LEU A 138 2.92 2.28 15.16
CA LEU A 138 1.60 1.86 15.59
C LEU A 138 1.05 0.88 14.56
N ASN A 139 0.04 0.11 14.95
CA ASN A 139 -0.70 -0.75 14.03
C ASN A 139 -2.18 -0.37 14.01
N ILE A 140 -2.49 0.77 13.41
CA ILE A 140 -3.86 1.29 13.29
C ILE A 140 -4.72 0.41 12.38
N LEU A 141 -4.12 -0.17 11.33
CA LEU A 141 -4.83 -0.97 10.32
C LEU A 141 -5.41 -2.27 10.88
N GLU A 142 -4.74 -2.88 11.85
CA GLU A 142 -5.11 -4.17 12.43
C GLU A 142 -5.55 -4.04 13.92
N MET A 143 -5.93 -2.82 14.36
CA MET A 143 -6.34 -2.56 15.73
C MET A 143 -7.74 -3.13 16.01
N PRO A 144 -7.87 -4.17 16.87
CA PRO A 144 -9.14 -4.89 17.07
C PRO A 144 -10.22 -4.09 17.80
N GLN A 145 -9.85 -2.97 18.42
CA GLN A 145 -10.79 -2.06 19.09
C GLN A 145 -11.56 -1.18 18.11
N PHE A 146 -11.09 -1.05 16.87
CA PHE A 146 -11.82 -0.30 15.86
C PHE A 146 -12.97 -1.14 15.27
N ASN A 147 -13.95 -0.46 14.72
CA ASN A 147 -15.12 -1.07 14.08
C ASN A 147 -14.81 -1.61 12.66
N HIS A 148 -13.56 -1.57 12.23
CA HIS A 148 -13.04 -2.17 11.00
C HIS A 148 -11.57 -2.50 11.17
N VAL A 149 -11.20 -3.71 10.75
CA VAL A 149 -9.83 -4.24 10.81
C VAL A 149 -9.43 -4.66 9.40
N CYS A 150 -8.26 -4.23 8.94
CA CYS A 150 -7.76 -4.54 7.62
C CYS A 150 -6.92 -5.82 7.64
N GLN A 151 -6.95 -6.57 6.54
CA GLN A 151 -5.94 -7.60 6.24
C GLN A 151 -4.73 -6.92 5.60
N VAL A 152 -3.53 -7.07 6.17
CA VAL A 152 -2.34 -6.37 5.71
C VAL A 152 -1.29 -7.32 5.15
N THR A 153 -0.90 -7.10 3.89
CA THR A 153 0.25 -7.75 3.24
C THR A 153 1.39 -6.73 3.16
N ARG A 154 2.59 -7.11 3.62
CA ARG A 154 3.76 -6.22 3.70
C ARG A 154 4.91 -6.73 2.83
N GLY A 155 5.78 -5.83 2.37
CA GLY A 155 7.03 -6.16 1.68
C GLY A 155 6.90 -6.45 0.19
N VAL A 156 5.77 -6.13 -0.44
CA VAL A 156 5.57 -6.36 -1.88
C VAL A 156 6.41 -5.38 -2.69
N LEU A 157 7.45 -5.88 -3.38
CA LEU A 157 8.45 -5.08 -4.09
C LEU A 157 9.18 -4.08 -3.16
N ASP A 158 9.47 -4.47 -1.92
CA ASP A 158 10.10 -3.60 -0.92
C ASP A 158 11.38 -2.94 -1.43
N SER A 159 12.28 -3.71 -2.03
CA SER A 159 13.56 -3.18 -2.56
C SER A 159 13.36 -2.07 -3.60
N GLU A 160 12.35 -2.19 -4.46
CA GLU A 160 12.03 -1.16 -5.45
C GLU A 160 11.44 0.09 -4.77
N CYS A 161 10.52 -0.11 -3.84
CA CYS A 161 9.86 0.97 -3.12
C CYS A 161 10.84 1.75 -2.23
N SER A 162 11.67 1.06 -1.45
CA SER A 162 12.66 1.68 -0.55
C SER A 162 13.77 2.41 -1.32
N SER A 163 14.19 1.88 -2.47
CA SER A 163 15.21 2.51 -3.31
C SER A 163 14.76 3.85 -3.89
N LEU A 164 13.48 4.01 -4.24
CA LEU A 164 12.93 5.29 -4.70
C LEU A 164 13.08 6.38 -3.63
N LEU A 165 12.77 6.04 -2.39
CA LEU A 165 12.87 6.96 -1.26
C LEU A 165 14.32 7.31 -0.93
N SER A 166 15.19 6.30 -0.83
CA SER A 166 16.59 6.49 -0.51
C SER A 166 17.30 7.36 -1.56
N THR A 167 17.05 7.11 -2.84
CA THR A 167 17.58 7.91 -3.96
C THR A 167 17.08 9.35 -3.90
N PHE A 168 15.78 9.55 -3.69
CA PHE A 168 15.20 10.89 -3.59
C PHE A 168 15.83 11.71 -2.46
N PHE A 169 15.93 11.14 -1.25
CA PHE A 169 16.50 11.86 -0.12
C PHE A 169 18.02 12.05 -0.24
N LYS A 170 18.72 11.14 -0.93
CA LYS A 170 20.15 11.33 -1.25
C LYS A 170 20.32 12.55 -2.16
N ASN A 171 19.61 12.61 -3.27
CA ASN A 171 19.68 13.70 -4.24
C ASN A 171 19.28 15.05 -3.59
N LEU A 172 18.26 15.04 -2.73
CA LEU A 172 17.82 16.24 -2.01
C LEU A 172 18.91 16.78 -1.04
N ARG A 173 19.66 15.89 -0.39
CA ARG A 173 20.79 16.31 0.48
C ARG A 173 21.96 16.85 -0.33
N GLU A 174 22.25 16.27 -1.49
CA GLU A 174 23.33 16.70 -2.37
C GLU A 174 23.02 18.08 -2.97
N SER A 175 21.81 18.32 -3.46
CA SER A 175 21.42 19.65 -3.99
C SER A 175 21.50 20.75 -2.93
N LYS A 176 21.07 20.48 -1.69
CA LYS A 176 21.21 21.46 -0.59
C LYS A 176 22.67 21.79 -0.25
N LYS A 177 23.56 20.78 -0.25
CA LYS A 177 25.00 21.03 0.00
C LYS A 177 25.65 21.88 -1.09
N THR A 178 25.22 21.73 -2.34
CA THR A 178 25.74 22.52 -3.45
C THR A 178 25.28 23.98 -3.34
N GLN A 179 24.03 24.20 -2.94
CA GLN A 179 23.45 25.54 -2.76
C GLN A 179 24.13 26.32 -1.62
N THR A 180 24.36 25.67 -0.46
CA THR A 180 25.04 26.28 0.70
C THR A 180 26.52 26.60 0.44
N ARG A 181 27.15 26.07 -0.61
CA ARG A 181 28.54 26.35 -0.98
C ARG A 181 28.65 27.46 -2.02
N ALA A 182 27.54 27.89 -2.61
CA ALA A 182 27.48 28.93 -3.62
C ALA A 182 27.04 30.30 -3.07
N ASP A 183 26.49 30.28 -1.85
CA ASP A 183 26.21 31.45 -1.00
C ASP A 183 27.39 31.73 -0.06
#